data_44711071d65a3e419978099d9bc57578
#
_entry.id   44711071d65a3e419978099d9bc57578
#
_cell.length_a   1.000
_cell.length_b   1.000
_cell.length_c   1.000
_cell.angle_alpha   90.00
_cell.angle_beta   90.00
_cell.angle_gamma   90.00
#
_symmetry.space_group_name_H-M   'P 1'
#
loop_
_entity.id
_entity.type
_entity.pdbx_description
1 polymer ?
#
loop_
_entity_poly.entity_id
_entity_poly.type
_entity_poly.pdbx_seq_one_letter_code
_entity_poly.pdbx_strand_id
1 'polypeptide(L)'
;PLLLRAVGLLLTLDQVAALSCLDEQGRAVDWWILYKLPKQSTSKHPVAGPLGEGRAYAFLTSSLPNQRWTLSSMPIEDPNSMPGQVRTYVCFTIPSTSILQTLAPLYSNASSLFHLLYNDEEPHGKTSFTRGHTKGLVLATKDSGSIWLIHSIPHYPPFPNETYSYPRTGQRYGQTAMCVSTNSKR
;
A
#
# COMPACT_ATOMS: atom_id res chain seq x y z
N PRO A 1 -32.10 39.73 -31.40
CA PRO A 1 -30.77 39.59 -30.77
C PRO A 1 -30.60 38.17 -30.20
N LEU A 2 -29.81 37.35 -30.90
CA LEU A 2 -29.46 36.03 -30.44
C LEU A 2 -28.33 36.16 -29.41
N LEU A 3 -28.59 35.79 -28.16
CA LEU A 3 -27.56 35.59 -27.14
C LEU A 3 -26.91 34.23 -27.37
N LEU A 4 -25.70 34.23 -27.94
CA LEU A 4 -24.80 33.04 -27.86
C LEU A 4 -24.34 32.90 -26.42
N ARG A 5 -24.82 31.86 -25.72
CA ARG A 5 -24.22 31.38 -24.48
C ARG A 5 -23.01 30.52 -24.83
N ALA A 6 -21.80 31.06 -24.60
CA ALA A 6 -20.58 30.29 -24.63
C ALA A 6 -20.59 29.36 -23.43
N VAL A 7 -20.77 28.06 -23.67
CA VAL A 7 -20.53 27.01 -22.66
C VAL A 7 -19.04 26.80 -22.60
N GLY A 8 -18.39 27.40 -21.60
CA GLY A 8 -16.99 27.13 -21.27
C GLY A 8 -16.83 25.68 -20.81
N LEU A 9 -16.28 24.85 -21.68
CA LEU A 9 -15.84 23.51 -21.32
C LEU A 9 -14.60 23.66 -20.42
N LEU A 10 -14.79 23.59 -19.10
CA LEU A 10 -13.72 23.47 -18.13
C LEU A 10 -13.11 22.06 -18.31
N LEU A 11 -12.03 22.00 -19.09
CA LEU A 11 -11.13 20.84 -19.09
C LEU A 11 -10.47 20.80 -17.71
N THR A 12 -10.98 19.98 -16.81
CA THR A 12 -10.27 19.59 -15.62
C THR A 12 -9.07 18.78 -16.08
N LEU A 13 -7.88 19.37 -16.03
CA LEU A 13 -6.64 18.63 -16.10
C LEU A 13 -6.68 17.66 -14.93
N ASP A 14 -6.90 16.37 -15.20
CA ASP A 14 -6.67 15.31 -14.26
C ASP A 14 -5.20 15.42 -13.82
N GLN A 15 -4.98 16.03 -12.69
CA GLN A 15 -3.65 16.02 -12.07
C GLN A 15 -3.39 14.55 -11.70
N VAL A 16 -2.54 13.91 -12.48
CA VAL A 16 -2.01 12.59 -12.11
C VAL A 16 -1.38 12.76 -10.73
N ALA A 17 -2.02 12.15 -9.72
CA ALA A 17 -1.56 12.21 -8.36
C ALA A 17 -0.12 11.71 -8.32
N ALA A 18 0.77 12.46 -7.66
CA ALA A 18 2.16 12.07 -7.53
C ALA A 18 2.26 10.70 -6.85
N LEU A 19 3.09 9.82 -7.40
CA LEU A 19 3.35 8.51 -6.78
C LEU A 19 4.01 8.73 -5.42
N SER A 20 3.35 8.26 -4.36
CA SER A 20 3.74 8.52 -2.98
C SER A 20 3.34 7.36 -2.07
N CYS A 21 4.04 7.21 -0.94
CA CYS A 21 3.53 6.44 0.17
C CYS A 21 2.25 7.09 0.68
N LEU A 22 1.23 6.29 1.00
CA LEU A 22 -0.07 6.79 1.45
C LEU A 22 -0.35 6.31 2.88
N ASP A 23 -0.93 7.18 3.69
CA ASP A 23 -1.45 6.81 5.01
C ASP A 23 -2.82 6.09 4.90
N GLU A 24 -3.40 5.66 6.03
CA GLU A 24 -4.71 4.97 6.05
C GLU A 24 -5.89 5.82 5.54
N GLN A 25 -5.72 7.12 5.43
CA GLN A 25 -6.70 8.03 4.87
C GLN A 25 -6.42 8.34 3.38
N GLY A 26 -5.44 7.65 2.76
CA GLY A 26 -5.05 7.87 1.38
C GLY A 26 -4.31 9.18 1.13
N ARG A 27 -3.78 9.83 2.16
CA ARG A 27 -3.01 11.07 2.03
C ARG A 27 -1.54 10.75 1.77
N ALA A 28 -0.92 11.48 0.86
CA ALA A 28 0.50 11.38 0.58
C ALA A 28 1.33 11.73 1.82
N VAL A 29 2.31 10.88 2.12
CA VAL A 29 3.27 11.06 3.22
C VAL A 29 4.69 10.84 2.72
N ASP A 30 5.67 11.48 3.36
CA ASP A 30 7.07 11.30 2.98
C ASP A 30 7.55 9.88 3.30
N TRP A 31 7.07 9.34 4.42
CA TRP A 31 7.36 7.97 4.82
C TRP A 31 6.31 7.45 5.80
N TRP A 32 6.21 6.13 5.89
CA TRP A 32 5.56 5.43 6.99
C TRP A 32 6.36 4.18 7.38
N ILE A 33 6.23 3.78 8.64
CA ILE A 33 6.73 2.52 9.19
C ILE A 33 5.54 1.75 9.75
N LEU A 34 5.53 0.44 9.53
CA LEU A 34 4.48 -0.46 9.95
C LEU A 34 5.09 -1.64 10.71
N TYR A 35 4.48 -2.01 11.81
CA TYR A 35 4.74 -3.25 12.53
C TYR A 35 3.46 -4.09 12.59
N LYS A 36 3.41 -5.18 11.83
CA LYS A 36 2.35 -6.18 11.90
C LYS A 36 2.63 -7.07 13.11
N LEU A 37 1.69 -7.11 14.05
CA LEU A 37 1.79 -7.84 15.28
C LEU A 37 1.77 -9.36 15.02
N PRO A 38 2.55 -10.17 15.77
CA PRO A 38 2.49 -11.61 15.63
C PRO A 38 1.12 -12.15 16.07
N LYS A 39 0.78 -13.35 15.62
CA LYS A 39 -0.42 -14.05 16.06
C LYS A 39 -0.38 -14.27 17.58
N GLN A 40 -1.40 -13.78 18.29
CA GLN A 40 -1.50 -13.85 19.74
C GLN A 40 -2.33 -15.04 20.22
N SER A 41 -3.28 -15.51 19.40
CA SER A 41 -4.16 -16.63 19.80
C SER A 41 -3.43 -17.96 19.77
N THR A 42 -3.55 -18.71 20.85
CA THR A 42 -3.10 -20.11 20.97
C THR A 42 -4.27 -21.00 21.40
N SER A 43 -4.11 -22.32 21.34
CA SER A 43 -5.12 -23.27 21.82
C SER A 43 -5.44 -23.13 23.31
N LYS A 44 -4.46 -22.69 24.12
CA LYS A 44 -4.61 -22.47 25.56
C LYS A 44 -5.11 -21.06 25.91
N HIS A 45 -4.82 -20.09 25.09
CA HIS A 45 -5.16 -18.67 25.29
C HIS A 45 -5.76 -18.12 24.00
N PRO A 46 -7.07 -18.35 23.75
CA PRO A 46 -7.73 -17.84 22.57
C PRO A 46 -7.88 -16.31 22.66
N VAL A 47 -7.48 -15.62 21.60
CA VAL A 47 -7.65 -14.18 21.41
C VAL A 47 -8.45 -13.96 20.13
N ALA A 48 -9.54 -13.22 20.23
CA ALA A 48 -10.43 -12.97 19.10
C ALA A 48 -9.90 -11.85 18.17
N GLY A 49 -10.38 -11.87 16.93
CA GLY A 49 -10.18 -10.81 15.96
C GLY A 49 -8.77 -10.72 15.37
N PRO A 50 -8.46 -9.61 14.67
CA PRO A 50 -7.21 -9.45 13.94
C PRO A 50 -5.95 -9.65 14.77
N LEU A 51 -5.95 -9.25 16.03
CA LEU A 51 -4.84 -9.45 16.95
C LEU A 51 -4.58 -10.95 17.21
N GLY A 52 -5.63 -11.70 17.50
CA GLY A 52 -5.53 -13.13 17.74
C GLY A 52 -5.07 -13.90 16.49
N GLU A 53 -5.46 -13.44 15.33
CA GLU A 53 -5.17 -14.06 14.04
C GLU A 53 -3.82 -13.62 13.44
N GLY A 54 -3.13 -12.65 14.05
CA GLY A 54 -1.88 -12.10 13.55
C GLY A 54 -2.06 -11.22 12.31
N ARG A 55 -3.15 -10.47 12.26
CA ARG A 55 -3.53 -9.55 11.19
C ARG A 55 -3.54 -8.08 11.62
N ALA A 56 -3.49 -7.83 12.94
CA ALA A 56 -3.38 -6.48 13.49
C ALA A 56 -2.01 -5.86 13.22
N TYR A 57 -1.96 -4.56 13.00
CA TYR A 57 -0.72 -3.83 12.85
C TYR A 57 -0.78 -2.45 13.53
N ALA A 58 0.39 -1.97 13.92
CA ALA A 58 0.60 -0.60 14.35
C ALA A 58 1.46 0.13 13.31
N PHE A 59 1.32 1.44 13.23
CA PHE A 59 2.03 2.26 12.26
C PHE A 59 2.47 3.61 12.82
N LEU A 60 3.40 4.20 12.10
CA LEU A 60 3.92 5.54 12.30
C LEU A 60 4.07 6.20 10.94
N THR A 61 3.69 7.48 10.79
CA THR A 61 3.85 8.23 9.54
C THR A 61 4.48 9.59 9.78
N SER A 62 5.05 10.17 8.71
CA SER A 62 5.60 11.53 8.74
C SER A 62 4.55 12.60 9.05
N SER A 63 3.27 12.32 8.83
CA SER A 63 2.15 13.25 9.06
C SER A 63 1.62 13.24 10.50
N LEU A 64 2.02 12.27 11.34
CA LEU A 64 1.56 12.21 12.73
C LEU A 64 2.27 13.26 13.60
N PRO A 65 1.53 14.18 14.24
CA PRO A 65 2.13 15.34 14.91
C PRO A 65 3.08 14.99 16.06
N ASN A 66 2.87 13.86 16.73
CA ASN A 66 3.69 13.44 17.86
C ASN A 66 4.54 12.19 17.56
N GLN A 67 4.56 11.72 16.30
CA GLN A 67 5.28 10.51 15.87
C GLN A 67 5.09 9.33 16.84
N ARG A 68 3.85 9.07 17.25
CA ARG A 68 3.48 7.96 18.13
C ARG A 68 2.92 6.80 17.33
N TRP A 69 3.30 5.60 17.75
CA TRP A 69 2.70 4.38 17.22
C TRP A 69 1.20 4.38 17.41
N THR A 70 0.48 4.16 16.33
CA THR A 70 -0.98 4.07 16.28
C THR A 70 -1.37 2.66 15.90
N LEU A 71 -2.23 2.02 16.69
CA LEU A 71 -2.81 0.73 16.34
C LEU A 71 -3.88 0.96 15.26
N SER A 72 -3.78 0.25 14.15
CA SER A 72 -4.79 0.29 13.10
C SER A 72 -6.11 -0.34 13.57
N SER A 73 -7.21 0.22 13.15
CA SER A 73 -8.53 -0.39 13.27
C SER A 73 -8.83 -1.42 12.17
N MET A 74 -8.01 -1.44 11.11
CA MET A 74 -8.12 -2.34 9.97
C MET A 74 -7.13 -3.49 10.07
N PRO A 75 -7.48 -4.71 9.65
CA PRO A 75 -6.50 -5.78 9.47
C PRO A 75 -5.59 -5.49 8.27
N ILE A 76 -4.37 -6.05 8.29
CA ILE A 76 -3.34 -5.74 7.28
C ILE A 76 -3.72 -6.20 5.86
N GLU A 77 -4.55 -7.21 5.72
CA GLU A 77 -5.07 -7.68 4.43
C GLU A 77 -6.21 -6.84 3.87
N ASP A 78 -6.76 -5.90 4.66
CA ASP A 78 -7.79 -4.99 4.17
C ASP A 78 -7.24 -4.19 2.97
N PRO A 79 -7.96 -4.13 1.85
CA PRO A 79 -7.53 -3.32 0.70
C PRO A 79 -7.30 -1.85 1.03
N ASN A 80 -7.91 -1.33 2.08
CA ASN A 80 -7.73 0.04 2.55
C ASN A 80 -6.62 0.19 3.60
N SER A 81 -5.95 -0.89 3.98
CA SER A 81 -4.77 -0.81 4.86
C SER A 81 -3.61 -0.08 4.17
N MET A 82 -2.64 0.43 4.93
CA MET A 82 -1.54 1.23 4.38
C MET A 82 -0.80 0.58 3.21
N PRO A 83 -0.45 -0.72 3.24
CA PRO A 83 0.16 -1.39 2.10
C PRO A 83 -0.85 -1.89 1.06
N GLY A 84 -2.15 -1.70 1.27
CA GLY A 84 -3.21 -2.34 0.50
C GLY A 84 -3.41 -1.83 -0.92
N GLN A 85 -4.46 -2.35 -1.53
CA GLN A 85 -4.96 -1.95 -2.85
C GLN A 85 -6.44 -1.58 -2.73
N VAL A 86 -6.83 -0.38 -3.13
CA VAL A 86 -8.24 -0.02 -3.30
C VAL A 86 -8.75 -0.50 -4.65
N ARG A 87 -9.85 -1.26 -4.67
CA ARG A 87 -10.64 -1.47 -5.88
C ARG A 87 -11.51 -0.27 -6.12
N THR A 88 -11.24 0.48 -7.18
CA THR A 88 -12.15 1.50 -7.67
C THR A 88 -13.36 0.81 -8.27
N TYR A 89 -14.48 0.73 -7.53
CA TYR A 89 -15.77 0.52 -8.18
C TYR A 89 -16.16 1.85 -8.80
N VAL A 90 -16.07 1.93 -10.12
CA VAL A 90 -16.61 3.06 -10.88
C VAL A 90 -18.14 2.95 -10.79
N CYS A 91 -18.73 3.55 -9.78
CA CYS A 91 -20.16 3.81 -9.75
C CYS A 91 -20.38 5.17 -10.43
N PHE A 92 -21.02 5.17 -11.59
CA PHE A 92 -21.24 6.35 -12.43
C PHE A 92 -22.10 7.45 -11.78
N THR A 93 -22.48 7.36 -10.52
CA THR A 93 -23.46 8.26 -9.89
C THR A 93 -22.97 9.01 -8.65
N ILE A 94 -21.75 8.78 -8.17
CA ILE A 94 -21.19 9.56 -7.04
C ILE A 94 -19.73 9.87 -7.36
N PRO A 95 -19.26 11.13 -7.16
CA PRO A 95 -17.82 11.41 -7.21
C PRO A 95 -17.16 10.65 -6.05
N SER A 96 -16.67 9.45 -6.36
CA SER A 96 -15.95 8.62 -5.39
C SER A 96 -14.62 9.27 -5.11
N THR A 97 -14.43 9.74 -3.89
CA THR A 97 -13.10 9.92 -3.32
C THR A 97 -12.43 8.56 -3.30
N SER A 98 -11.70 8.23 -4.37
CA SER A 98 -10.93 7.00 -4.44
C SER A 98 -9.76 7.12 -3.46
N ILE A 99 -9.87 6.43 -2.34
CA ILE A 99 -8.74 6.27 -1.41
C ILE A 99 -7.74 5.36 -2.12
N LEU A 100 -6.68 5.95 -2.65
CA LEU A 100 -5.57 5.24 -3.27
C LEU A 100 -4.62 4.77 -2.18
N GLN A 101 -4.34 3.48 -2.11
CA GLN A 101 -3.35 2.94 -1.19
C GLN A 101 -1.98 2.79 -1.88
N THR A 102 -0.93 2.64 -1.09
CA THR A 102 0.47 2.70 -1.56
C THR A 102 0.77 1.78 -2.75
N LEU A 103 0.23 0.55 -2.77
CA LEU A 103 0.48 -0.42 -3.85
C LEU A 103 -0.59 -0.42 -4.94
N ALA A 104 -1.63 0.41 -4.85
CA ALA A 104 -2.68 0.46 -5.88
C ALA A 104 -2.14 0.66 -7.31
N PRO A 105 -1.14 1.52 -7.56
CA PRO A 105 -0.59 1.69 -8.91
C PRO A 105 0.01 0.42 -9.50
N LEU A 106 0.62 -0.45 -8.68
CA LEU A 106 1.19 -1.72 -9.13
C LEU A 106 0.13 -2.66 -9.72
N TYR A 107 -1.09 -2.65 -9.15
CA TYR A 107 -2.17 -3.56 -9.55
C TYR A 107 -3.16 -2.97 -10.55
N SER A 108 -3.21 -1.64 -10.67
CA SER A 108 -4.14 -0.96 -11.58
C SER A 108 -3.50 -0.56 -12.91
N ASN A 109 -2.22 -0.24 -12.95
CA ASN A 109 -1.54 0.30 -14.12
C ASN A 109 -0.04 -0.02 -14.17
N ALA A 110 0.34 -1.25 -13.89
CA ALA A 110 1.74 -1.69 -13.85
C ALA A 110 2.51 -1.43 -15.16
N SER A 111 1.81 -1.41 -16.31
CA SER A 111 2.43 -1.18 -17.62
C SER A 111 2.90 0.27 -17.84
N SER A 112 2.37 1.23 -17.10
CA SER A 112 2.69 2.65 -17.22
C SER A 112 3.73 3.13 -16.21
N LEU A 113 4.19 2.25 -15.32
CA LEU A 113 5.17 2.61 -14.32
C LEU A 113 6.37 1.65 -14.32
N PHE A 114 7.53 2.17 -13.98
CA PHE A 114 8.67 1.32 -13.63
C PHE A 114 8.37 0.62 -12.31
N HIS A 115 8.53 -0.70 -12.26
CA HIS A 115 8.44 -1.46 -11.03
C HIS A 115 9.55 -2.51 -10.95
N LEU A 116 10.12 -2.65 -9.76
CA LEU A 116 11.11 -3.65 -9.41
C LEU A 116 10.69 -4.29 -8.09
N LEU A 117 10.43 -5.60 -8.11
CA LEU A 117 10.15 -6.38 -6.92
C LEU A 117 11.32 -7.30 -6.65
N TYR A 118 11.79 -7.33 -5.40
CA TYR A 118 12.84 -8.24 -4.96
C TYR A 118 12.42 -8.96 -3.67
N ASN A 119 12.59 -10.28 -3.66
CA ASN A 119 12.23 -11.11 -2.52
C ASN A 119 12.98 -12.45 -2.61
N ASP A 120 13.68 -12.85 -1.55
CA ASP A 120 14.30 -14.18 -1.45
C ASP A 120 13.26 -15.29 -1.24
N GLU A 121 12.03 -14.91 -0.88
CA GLU A 121 10.85 -15.76 -0.75
C GLU A 121 9.75 -15.24 -1.70
N GLU A 122 9.89 -15.51 -3.00
CA GLU A 122 8.99 -15.01 -4.05
C GLU A 122 7.53 -15.45 -3.83
N PRO A 123 6.53 -14.65 -4.24
CA PRO A 123 5.14 -15.11 -4.30
C PRO A 123 5.07 -16.46 -5.04
N HIS A 124 4.37 -17.46 -4.46
CA HIS A 124 4.26 -18.83 -5.00
C HIS A 124 5.58 -19.58 -5.22
N GLY A 125 6.71 -18.95 -4.88
CA GLY A 125 8.04 -19.52 -5.01
C GLY A 125 8.48 -20.33 -3.78
N LYS A 126 9.65 -20.97 -3.91
CA LYS A 126 10.33 -21.60 -2.79
C LYS A 126 11.23 -20.59 -2.08
N THR A 127 11.34 -20.71 -0.77
CA THR A 127 12.34 -19.96 0.01
C THR A 127 13.75 -20.30 -0.46
N SER A 128 14.54 -19.29 -0.77
CA SER A 128 15.95 -19.45 -1.11
C SER A 128 16.82 -19.22 0.13
N PHE A 129 17.61 -20.21 0.49
CA PHE A 129 18.57 -20.12 1.59
C PHE A 129 19.97 -19.65 1.15
N THR A 130 20.16 -19.41 -0.15
CA THR A 130 21.45 -19.00 -0.73
C THR A 130 21.49 -17.55 -1.18
N ARG A 131 20.35 -16.86 -1.13
CA ARG A 131 20.21 -15.44 -1.48
C ARG A 131 20.23 -14.57 -0.22
N GLY A 132 20.52 -13.27 -0.38
CA GLY A 132 20.39 -12.31 0.71
C GLY A 132 18.94 -12.22 1.22
N HIS A 133 18.76 -12.22 2.54
CA HIS A 133 17.42 -12.16 3.17
C HIS A 133 16.87 -10.75 3.11
N THR A 134 16.46 -10.33 1.91
CA THR A 134 15.95 -8.98 1.64
C THR A 134 14.67 -9.04 0.81
N LYS A 135 13.73 -8.15 1.14
CA LYS A 135 12.42 -8.07 0.48
C LYS A 135 12.00 -6.62 0.31
N GLY A 136 11.45 -6.31 -0.84
CA GLY A 136 10.93 -4.96 -1.09
C GLY A 136 10.52 -4.73 -2.53
N LEU A 137 10.13 -3.50 -2.80
CA LEU A 137 9.82 -3.06 -4.16
C LEU A 137 10.13 -1.57 -4.34
N VAL A 138 10.40 -1.21 -5.57
CA VAL A 138 10.48 0.18 -6.02
C VAL A 138 9.42 0.39 -7.09
N LEU A 139 8.63 1.44 -6.96
CA LEU A 139 7.75 1.92 -8.01
C LEU A 139 8.20 3.33 -8.40
N ALA A 140 8.22 3.63 -9.70
CA ALA A 140 8.58 4.96 -10.18
C ALA A 140 7.80 5.32 -11.43
N THR A 141 7.48 6.60 -11.55
CA THR A 141 6.93 7.20 -12.77
C THR A 141 7.94 8.18 -13.33
N LYS A 142 7.85 8.47 -14.63
CA LYS A 142 8.76 9.40 -15.28
C LYS A 142 8.77 10.79 -14.65
N ASP A 143 7.59 11.28 -14.27
CA ASP A 143 7.39 12.69 -13.90
C ASP A 143 6.73 12.91 -12.53
N SER A 144 6.27 11.85 -11.85
CA SER A 144 5.41 11.97 -10.68
C SER A 144 5.99 11.39 -9.38
N GLY A 145 7.30 11.10 -9.36
CA GLY A 145 7.98 10.59 -8.16
C GLY A 145 8.14 9.09 -8.13
N SER A 146 8.62 8.59 -7.00
CA SER A 146 8.80 7.17 -6.75
C SER A 146 8.60 6.83 -5.28
N ILE A 147 8.39 5.54 -5.02
CA ILE A 147 8.34 4.97 -3.69
C ILE A 147 9.31 3.80 -3.59
N TRP A 148 9.86 3.63 -2.40
CA TRP A 148 10.60 2.44 -2.03
C TRP A 148 9.95 1.81 -0.80
N LEU A 149 9.43 0.58 -0.96
CA LEU A 149 8.89 -0.23 0.12
C LEU A 149 9.90 -1.32 0.47
N ILE A 150 10.36 -1.33 1.71
CA ILE A 150 11.22 -2.35 2.30
C ILE A 150 10.37 -3.13 3.30
N HIS A 151 10.44 -4.47 3.32
CA HIS A 151 9.65 -5.27 4.25
C HIS A 151 10.30 -6.58 4.63
N SER A 152 9.77 -7.24 5.66
CA SER A 152 10.18 -8.58 6.09
C SER A 152 9.16 -9.67 5.74
N ILE A 153 8.08 -9.35 5.04
CA ILE A 153 6.94 -10.23 4.81
C ILE A 153 7.28 -11.29 3.75
N PRO A 154 7.26 -12.61 4.09
CA PRO A 154 7.51 -13.68 3.11
C PRO A 154 6.42 -13.74 2.06
N HIS A 155 6.78 -14.10 0.81
CA HIS A 155 5.84 -14.27 -0.31
C HIS A 155 4.96 -13.05 -0.62
N TYR A 156 5.47 -11.85 -0.40
CA TYR A 156 4.76 -10.59 -0.55
C TYR A 156 5.59 -9.56 -1.36
N PRO A 157 4.97 -8.63 -2.09
CA PRO A 157 3.55 -8.59 -2.45
C PRO A 157 3.22 -9.59 -3.58
N PRO A 158 1.92 -9.89 -3.84
CA PRO A 158 1.52 -10.67 -5.01
C PRO A 158 2.05 -10.06 -6.32
N PHE A 159 2.14 -10.87 -7.38
CA PHE A 159 2.58 -10.36 -8.68
C PHE A 159 1.61 -9.31 -9.25
N PRO A 160 2.07 -8.38 -10.12
CA PRO A 160 1.24 -7.29 -10.67
C PRO A 160 -0.01 -7.73 -11.43
N ASN A 161 -0.04 -8.93 -11.96
CA ASN A 161 -1.18 -9.54 -12.66
C ASN A 161 -2.18 -10.23 -11.73
N GLU A 162 -1.96 -10.18 -10.44
CA GLU A 162 -2.82 -10.78 -9.41
C GLU A 162 -3.61 -9.71 -8.67
N THR A 163 -4.47 -10.13 -7.74
CA THR A 163 -5.16 -9.23 -6.83
C THR A 163 -4.34 -9.08 -5.55
N TYR A 164 -4.29 -7.89 -4.97
CA TYR A 164 -3.68 -7.67 -3.67
C TYR A 164 -4.19 -8.69 -2.63
N SER A 165 -3.27 -9.27 -1.90
CA SER A 165 -3.56 -10.11 -0.75
C SER A 165 -2.37 -10.10 0.21
N TYR A 166 -2.64 -10.29 1.49
CA TYR A 166 -1.60 -10.49 2.49
C TYR A 166 -1.37 -12.00 2.70
N PRO A 167 -0.13 -12.51 2.61
CA PRO A 167 0.12 -13.95 2.65
C PRO A 167 -0.11 -14.53 4.04
N ARG A 168 -0.69 -15.72 4.12
CA ARG A 168 -0.92 -16.44 5.40
C ARG A 168 0.39 -16.73 6.14
N THR A 169 1.50 -16.91 5.42
CA THR A 169 2.84 -17.09 5.99
C THR A 169 3.30 -15.89 6.81
N GLY A 170 2.87 -14.68 6.45
CA GLY A 170 3.16 -13.46 7.18
C GLY A 170 2.36 -13.28 8.48
N GLN A 171 1.32 -14.10 8.75
CA GLN A 171 0.46 -13.91 9.92
C GLN A 171 1.10 -14.40 11.22
N ARG A 172 1.89 -15.48 11.18
CA ARG A 172 2.40 -16.16 12.38
C ARG A 172 3.32 -15.28 13.22
N TYR A 173 4.29 -14.64 12.59
CA TYR A 173 5.32 -13.83 13.24
C TYR A 173 5.07 -12.34 13.08
N GLY A 174 5.74 -11.52 13.89
CA GLY A 174 5.81 -10.10 13.66
C GLY A 174 6.47 -9.81 12.31
N GLN A 175 5.98 -8.78 11.62
CA GLN A 175 6.53 -8.34 10.34
C GLN A 175 6.68 -6.83 10.33
N THR A 176 7.68 -6.34 9.65
CA THR A 176 7.92 -4.90 9.48
C THR A 176 7.78 -4.50 8.02
N ALA A 177 7.35 -3.28 7.80
CA ALA A 177 7.45 -2.63 6.50
C ALA A 177 7.73 -1.14 6.68
N MET A 178 8.47 -0.56 5.73
CA MET A 178 8.79 0.86 5.66
C MET A 178 8.63 1.34 4.23
N CYS A 179 7.86 2.39 4.03
CA CYS A 179 7.72 3.07 2.76
C CYS A 179 8.38 4.44 2.82
N VAL A 180 9.12 4.79 1.79
CA VAL A 180 9.71 6.11 1.60
C VAL A 180 9.28 6.66 0.26
N SER A 181 8.74 7.87 0.23
CA SER A 181 8.45 8.63 -0.97
C SER A 181 9.68 9.40 -1.41
N THR A 182 9.96 9.39 -2.71
CA THR A 182 10.98 10.27 -3.29
C THR A 182 10.34 11.13 -4.37
N ASN A 183 10.47 12.43 -4.24
CA ASN A 183 9.98 13.37 -5.24
C ASN A 183 11.06 13.59 -6.29
N SER A 184 10.70 13.55 -7.58
CA SER A 184 11.61 13.82 -8.70
C SER A 184 12.05 15.29 -8.81
N LYS A 185 11.58 16.15 -7.89
CA LYS A 185 11.91 17.59 -7.86
C LYS A 185 12.65 17.90 -6.57
N ARG A 186 13.94 17.58 -6.56
CA ARG A 186 14.96 18.29 -5.79
C ARG A 186 16.22 18.38 -6.60
#